data_96ed2216f7d8e078f1b2c5aa7d1e9470
#
_entry.id   96ed2216f7d8e078f1b2c5aa7d1e9470
#
_cell.length_a   1.000
_cell.length_b   1.000
_cell.length_c   1.000
_cell.angle_alpha   90.00
_cell.angle_beta   90.00
_cell.angle_gamma   90.00
#
_symmetry.space_group_name_H-M   'P 1'
#
loop_
_entity.id
_entity.type
_entity.pdbx_description
1 polymer ?
#
loop_
_entity_poly.entity_id
_entity_poly.type
_entity_poly.pdbx_seq_one_letter_code
_entity_poly.pdbx_strand_id
1 'polypeptide(L)'
;MARTKIKVAVVVGVSLLVVGGITTVVVKKVQLARRQARYVERRLHLWPAERKLEAERIKGRQENDETVNATTINLRPYVNAKLTDAPVCRKGNNDDNLAELPEGKHIYAGVPFDVGGQIQLMGGWLKHFDKTYPAQVGDIPIGRSCTKIHLLHGDNCIIYENFGAVVSKLVLHYVDGSTRELNLVAGEQSFDWWFPLFKTGLPERYFKMAPGTDRAWTGSNPYVRKFQPESALILYKTTFDNPQPEVKISTVDFVSTETIACPFFVGLTVE
;
A
#
# COMPACT_ATOMS: atom_id res chain seq x y z
N MET A 1 31.90 -23.96 -15.93
CA MET A 1 30.71 -23.36 -15.37
C MET A 1 30.43 -23.98 -14.01
N ALA A 2 30.81 -23.33 -12.92
CA ALA A 2 30.72 -23.86 -11.56
C ALA A 2 29.41 -23.37 -10.91
N ARG A 3 28.55 -24.32 -10.56
CA ARG A 3 27.33 -24.05 -9.75
C ARG A 3 27.75 -23.91 -8.28
N THR A 4 27.75 -22.69 -7.78
CA THR A 4 27.96 -22.41 -6.35
C THR A 4 26.73 -22.85 -5.57
N LYS A 5 26.80 -23.98 -4.88
CA LYS A 5 25.78 -24.41 -3.92
C LYS A 5 25.99 -23.63 -2.63
N ILE A 6 25.10 -22.70 -2.31
CA ILE A 6 25.06 -22.04 -1.02
C ILE A 6 24.53 -23.07 -0.02
N LYS A 7 25.42 -23.64 0.81
CA LYS A 7 25.03 -24.44 1.96
C LYS A 7 24.75 -23.49 3.12
N VAL A 8 23.47 -23.30 3.44
CA VAL A 8 23.09 -22.68 4.72
C VAL A 8 23.30 -23.71 5.82
N ALA A 9 24.39 -23.57 6.55
CA ALA A 9 24.64 -24.36 7.74
C ALA A 9 23.82 -23.76 8.91
N VAL A 10 22.73 -24.42 9.27
CA VAL A 10 22.03 -24.16 10.51
C VAL A 10 22.77 -24.90 11.62
N VAL A 11 23.59 -24.18 12.39
CA VAL A 11 24.17 -24.71 13.63
C VAL A 11 23.08 -24.73 14.70
N VAL A 12 22.51 -25.90 14.93
CA VAL A 12 21.62 -26.15 16.05
C VAL A 12 22.44 -26.66 17.20
N GLY A 13 22.82 -25.78 18.14
CA GLY A 13 23.33 -26.18 19.42
C GLY A 13 22.19 -26.79 20.26
N VAL A 14 22.16 -28.10 20.38
CA VAL A 14 21.23 -28.79 21.24
C VAL A 14 21.87 -28.92 22.64
N SER A 15 21.50 -28.02 23.56
CA SER A 15 21.70 -28.26 24.98
C SER A 15 20.47 -28.98 25.52
N LEU A 16 20.61 -30.25 25.82
CA LEU A 16 19.59 -31.06 26.50
C LEU A 16 19.46 -30.59 27.94
N LEU A 17 18.39 -29.83 28.25
CA LEU A 17 17.87 -29.68 29.59
C LEU A 17 16.45 -30.27 29.63
N VAL A 18 16.32 -31.35 30.31
CA VAL A 18 15.07 -32.10 30.54
C VAL A 18 14.25 -31.36 31.58
N VAL A 19 13.19 -30.65 31.12
CA VAL A 19 11.99 -30.38 31.96
C VAL A 19 10.79 -30.42 31.00
N GLY A 20 9.86 -31.33 31.31
CA GLY A 20 8.67 -31.62 30.51
C GLY A 20 7.75 -30.41 30.33
N GLY A 21 7.78 -29.84 29.15
CA GLY A 21 6.97 -28.67 28.70
C GLY A 21 7.65 -27.83 27.62
N ILE A 22 8.97 -27.74 27.63
CA ILE A 22 9.74 -26.86 26.72
C ILE A 22 9.93 -27.50 25.34
N THR A 23 9.99 -28.83 25.26
CA THR A 23 10.18 -29.57 23.99
C THR A 23 9.05 -29.35 23.01
N THR A 24 7.80 -29.24 23.46
CA THR A 24 6.64 -29.04 22.56
C THR A 24 6.65 -27.67 21.90
N VAL A 25 7.10 -26.63 22.60
CA VAL A 25 7.17 -25.26 22.07
C VAL A 25 8.31 -25.11 21.05
N VAL A 26 9.46 -25.72 21.34
CA VAL A 26 10.63 -25.70 20.42
C VAL A 26 10.32 -26.48 19.14
N VAL A 27 9.73 -27.66 19.25
CA VAL A 27 9.32 -28.47 18.08
C VAL A 27 8.28 -27.73 17.22
N LYS A 28 7.28 -27.07 17.83
CA LYS A 28 6.31 -26.26 17.09
C LYS A 28 6.97 -25.07 16.38
N LYS A 29 7.90 -24.37 17.02
CA LYS A 29 8.64 -23.26 16.40
C LYS A 29 9.52 -23.73 15.22
N VAL A 30 10.21 -24.84 15.36
CA VAL A 30 11.03 -25.44 14.29
C VAL A 30 10.17 -25.94 13.13
N GLN A 31 9.03 -26.57 13.42
CA GLN A 31 8.08 -26.99 12.37
C GLN A 31 7.45 -25.80 11.65
N LEU A 32 7.12 -24.73 12.37
CA LEU A 32 6.62 -23.49 11.78
C LEU A 32 7.68 -22.84 10.87
N ALA A 33 8.91 -22.73 11.34
CA ALA A 33 10.03 -22.19 10.56
C ALA A 33 10.31 -23.03 9.27
N ARG A 34 10.23 -24.37 9.35
CA ARG A 34 10.38 -25.25 8.18
C ARG A 34 9.20 -25.14 7.19
N ARG A 35 7.97 -24.92 7.69
CA ARG A 35 6.80 -24.64 6.83
C ARG A 35 6.95 -23.29 6.15
N GLN A 36 7.40 -22.28 6.87
CA GLN A 36 7.66 -20.93 6.33
C GLN A 36 8.75 -20.96 5.25
N ALA A 37 9.88 -21.65 5.51
CA ALA A 37 10.96 -21.77 4.53
C ALA A 37 10.51 -22.45 3.22
N ARG A 38 9.72 -23.54 3.30
CA ARG A 38 9.17 -24.23 2.12
C ARG A 38 8.14 -23.38 1.36
N TYR A 39 7.37 -22.57 2.05
CA TYR A 39 6.41 -21.65 1.42
C TYR A 39 7.15 -20.53 0.65
N VAL A 40 8.18 -19.96 1.27
CA VAL A 40 9.04 -18.94 0.64
C VAL A 40 9.74 -19.50 -0.61
N GLU A 41 10.29 -20.71 -0.53
CA GLU A 41 10.99 -21.36 -1.66
C GLU A 41 10.04 -21.60 -2.84
N ARG A 42 8.82 -22.08 -2.60
CA ARG A 42 7.80 -22.24 -3.65
C ARG A 42 7.40 -20.90 -4.29
N ARG A 43 7.23 -19.84 -3.50
CA ARG A 43 6.84 -18.52 -4.03
C ARG A 43 7.95 -17.80 -4.78
N LEU A 44 9.21 -17.98 -4.40
CA LEU A 44 10.35 -17.45 -5.16
C LEU A 44 10.39 -17.97 -6.61
N HIS A 45 9.90 -19.18 -6.87
CA HIS A 45 9.80 -19.73 -8.23
C HIS A 45 8.58 -19.21 -9.01
N LEU A 46 7.48 -18.87 -8.34
CA LEU A 46 6.25 -18.36 -8.97
C LEU A 46 6.26 -16.84 -9.19
N TRP A 47 7.01 -16.11 -8.37
CA TRP A 47 7.03 -14.66 -8.38
C TRP A 47 7.38 -13.97 -9.73
N PRO A 48 8.37 -14.44 -10.52
CA PRO A 48 8.63 -13.84 -11.82
C PRO A 48 7.49 -14.04 -12.82
N ALA A 49 6.81 -15.19 -12.76
CA ALA A 49 5.67 -15.50 -13.63
C ALA A 49 4.42 -14.69 -13.21
N GLU A 50 4.15 -14.56 -11.92
CA GLU A 50 3.06 -13.73 -11.39
C GLU A 50 3.24 -12.26 -11.73
N ARG A 51 4.47 -11.70 -11.63
CA ARG A 51 4.76 -10.32 -12.04
C ARG A 51 4.50 -10.10 -13.53
N LYS A 52 4.89 -11.06 -14.37
CA LYS A 52 4.66 -10.97 -15.80
C LYS A 52 3.17 -10.99 -16.13
N LEU A 53 2.42 -11.92 -15.54
CA LEU A 53 0.96 -12.02 -15.69
C LEU A 53 0.23 -10.76 -15.19
N GLU A 54 0.64 -10.21 -14.05
CA GLU A 54 0.02 -9.00 -13.52
C GLU A 54 0.36 -7.76 -14.37
N ALA A 55 1.61 -7.65 -14.85
CA ALA A 55 2.00 -6.59 -15.79
C ALA A 55 1.23 -6.70 -17.12
N GLU A 56 1.04 -7.91 -17.65
CA GLU A 56 0.23 -8.16 -18.85
C GLU A 56 -1.26 -7.84 -18.58
N ARG A 57 -1.78 -8.17 -17.40
CA ARG A 57 -3.16 -7.87 -16.99
C ARG A 57 -3.40 -6.36 -16.84
N ILE A 58 -2.43 -5.63 -16.28
CA ILE A 58 -2.47 -4.16 -16.17
C ILE A 58 -2.41 -3.54 -17.56
N LYS A 59 -1.51 -4.01 -18.42
CA LYS A 59 -1.37 -3.53 -19.80
C LYS A 59 -2.63 -3.80 -20.63
N GLY A 60 -3.20 -5.01 -20.56
CA GLY A 60 -4.43 -5.37 -21.28
C GLY A 60 -5.66 -4.60 -20.80
N ARG A 61 -5.71 -4.19 -19.51
CA ARG A 61 -6.76 -3.29 -19.02
C ARG A 61 -6.61 -1.86 -19.54
N GLN A 62 -5.37 -1.38 -19.70
CA GLN A 62 -5.12 -0.03 -20.24
C GLN A 62 -5.53 0.12 -21.73
N GLU A 63 -5.53 -0.97 -22.50
CA GLU A 63 -5.85 -0.95 -23.93
C GLU A 63 -7.36 -1.08 -24.21
N ASN A 64 -8.19 -1.51 -23.24
CA ASN A 64 -9.62 -1.83 -23.46
C ASN A 64 -10.61 -0.90 -22.74
N ASP A 65 -10.15 0.18 -22.10
CA ASP A 65 -11.07 1.03 -21.33
C ASP A 65 -11.63 2.18 -22.17
N GLU A 66 -12.93 2.06 -22.50
CA GLU A 66 -13.75 3.16 -23.00
C GLU A 66 -13.69 4.33 -22.01
N THR A 67 -13.63 5.53 -22.54
CA THR A 67 -13.55 6.80 -21.83
C THR A 67 -14.61 6.91 -20.73
N VAL A 68 -14.24 6.54 -19.53
CA VAL A 68 -15.02 6.83 -18.33
C VAL A 68 -15.12 8.35 -18.22
N ASN A 69 -16.31 8.88 -17.96
CA ASN A 69 -16.57 10.32 -17.75
C ASN A 69 -15.96 10.78 -16.40
N ALA A 70 -14.68 10.44 -16.21
CA ALA A 70 -13.92 10.61 -14.99
C ALA A 70 -13.16 11.92 -14.99
N THR A 71 -13.25 12.65 -13.87
CA THR A 71 -12.57 13.93 -13.69
C THR A 71 -11.50 13.80 -12.63
N THR A 72 -10.24 14.03 -13.02
CA THR A 72 -9.10 14.10 -12.10
C THR A 72 -9.18 15.37 -11.25
N ILE A 73 -8.95 15.23 -9.94
CA ILE A 73 -8.90 16.34 -8.99
C ILE A 73 -7.46 16.83 -8.86
N ASN A 74 -7.26 18.15 -8.94
CA ASN A 74 -5.94 18.74 -8.79
C ASN A 74 -5.49 18.72 -7.31
N LEU A 75 -4.58 17.84 -6.97
CA LEU A 75 -4.03 17.70 -5.62
C LEU A 75 -2.76 18.52 -5.39
N ARG A 76 -2.16 19.16 -6.41
CA ARG A 76 -0.88 19.89 -6.28
C ARG A 76 -0.85 20.91 -5.15
N PRO A 77 -1.93 21.70 -4.88
CA PRO A 77 -1.94 22.64 -3.76
C PRO A 77 -1.85 21.99 -2.37
N TYR A 78 -2.15 20.70 -2.28
CA TYR A 78 -2.26 19.92 -1.03
C TYR A 78 -1.05 18.98 -0.82
N VAL A 79 -0.19 18.85 -1.83
CA VAL A 79 1.02 18.03 -1.76
C VAL A 79 1.95 18.56 -0.67
N ASN A 80 2.35 17.68 0.24
CA ASN A 80 3.27 18.01 1.35
C ASN A 80 4.56 17.19 1.32
N ALA A 81 4.71 16.30 0.33
CA ALA A 81 5.95 15.59 0.05
C ALA A 81 6.08 15.33 -1.47
N LYS A 82 7.30 15.50 -2.00
CA LYS A 82 7.60 15.20 -3.41
C LYS A 82 7.66 13.68 -3.61
N LEU A 83 7.53 13.22 -4.85
CA LEU A 83 7.74 11.80 -5.17
C LEU A 83 9.19 11.34 -4.89
N THR A 84 10.15 12.25 -4.89
CA THR A 84 11.56 12.00 -4.54
C THR A 84 11.85 12.06 -3.04
N ASP A 85 10.88 12.42 -2.22
CA ASP A 85 11.03 12.42 -0.77
C ASP A 85 10.76 11.02 -0.22
N ALA A 86 11.42 10.68 0.89
CA ALA A 86 11.21 9.46 1.63
C ALA A 86 10.63 9.79 3.02
N PRO A 87 9.30 9.96 3.15
CA PRO A 87 8.67 10.36 4.40
C PRO A 87 9.00 9.42 5.56
N VAL A 88 9.08 8.13 5.31
CA VAL A 88 9.23 7.06 6.32
C VAL A 88 10.68 6.60 6.46
N CYS A 89 11.65 7.42 6.07
CA CYS A 89 13.07 7.15 6.23
C CYS A 89 13.75 8.07 7.24
N ARG A 90 14.90 7.63 7.76
CA ARG A 90 15.78 8.47 8.58
C ARG A 90 16.18 9.73 7.83
N LYS A 91 16.34 10.85 8.57
CA LYS A 91 16.79 12.13 8.02
C LYS A 91 18.07 11.95 7.19
N GLY A 92 18.07 12.49 5.97
CA GLY A 92 19.20 12.38 5.04
C GLY A 92 19.22 11.13 4.16
N ASN A 93 18.26 10.20 4.33
CA ASN A 93 18.07 9.07 3.40
C ASN A 93 16.77 9.30 2.61
N ASN A 94 16.89 9.51 1.31
CA ASN A 94 15.76 9.68 0.40
C ASN A 94 15.65 8.51 -0.60
N ASP A 95 16.29 7.38 -0.33
CA ASP A 95 16.32 6.25 -1.27
C ASP A 95 14.99 5.47 -1.31
N ASP A 96 14.18 5.56 -0.24
CA ASP A 96 12.88 4.89 -0.13
C ASP A 96 11.74 5.83 -0.54
N ASN A 97 11.64 6.08 -1.84
CA ASN A 97 10.79 7.10 -2.45
C ASN A 97 9.96 6.55 -3.62
N LEU A 98 9.14 7.41 -4.21
CA LEU A 98 8.30 7.15 -5.38
C LEU A 98 8.86 7.76 -6.68
N ALA A 99 10.16 8.00 -6.79
CA ALA A 99 10.75 8.69 -7.94
C ALA A 99 10.51 8.00 -9.30
N GLU A 100 10.20 6.70 -9.31
CA GLU A 100 9.83 5.96 -10.53
C GLU A 100 8.35 6.11 -10.92
N LEU A 101 7.51 6.68 -10.06
CA LEU A 101 6.11 6.95 -10.40
C LEU A 101 6.05 8.16 -11.35
N PRO A 102 5.52 8.01 -12.57
CA PRO A 102 5.43 9.12 -13.52
C PRO A 102 4.52 10.24 -13.00
N GLU A 103 4.99 11.49 -13.11
CA GLU A 103 4.17 12.67 -12.84
C GLU A 103 3.23 12.98 -14.00
N GLY A 104 2.14 13.72 -13.73
CA GLY A 104 1.14 14.13 -14.69
C GLY A 104 -0.02 13.14 -14.81
N LYS A 105 -0.71 13.19 -15.95
CA LYS A 105 -1.91 12.38 -16.18
C LYS A 105 -1.56 11.00 -16.72
N HIS A 106 -1.96 9.98 -15.97
CA HIS A 106 -1.77 8.57 -16.33
C HIS A 106 -3.01 7.76 -15.98
N ILE A 107 -3.19 6.62 -16.65
CA ILE A 107 -4.25 5.66 -16.34
C ILE A 107 -3.67 4.57 -15.44
N TYR A 108 -4.28 4.38 -14.28
CA TYR A 108 -3.91 3.33 -13.32
C TYR A 108 -5.13 2.48 -12.99
N ALA A 109 -5.03 1.18 -13.24
CA ALA A 109 -6.13 0.21 -13.08
C ALA A 109 -7.45 0.70 -13.72
N GLY A 110 -7.36 1.25 -14.96
CA GLY A 110 -8.49 1.71 -15.76
C GLY A 110 -9.04 3.09 -15.38
N VAL A 111 -8.42 3.81 -14.46
CA VAL A 111 -8.88 5.14 -14.01
C VAL A 111 -7.80 6.18 -14.27
N PRO A 112 -8.13 7.35 -14.86
CA PRO A 112 -7.18 8.44 -15.04
C PRO A 112 -6.90 9.12 -13.69
N PHE A 113 -5.62 9.43 -13.42
CA PHE A 113 -5.17 10.22 -12.27
C PHE A 113 -4.18 11.28 -12.73
N ASP A 114 -4.13 12.41 -12.02
CA ASP A 114 -3.10 13.45 -12.20
C ASP A 114 -2.17 13.43 -11.00
N VAL A 115 -0.99 12.85 -11.19
CA VAL A 115 0.04 12.69 -10.14
C VAL A 115 0.92 13.92 -10.11
N GLY A 116 1.03 14.58 -8.95
CA GLY A 116 1.85 15.79 -8.78
C GLY A 116 2.71 15.79 -7.52
N GLY A 117 2.76 14.67 -6.81
CA GLY A 117 3.41 14.49 -5.52
C GLY A 117 2.59 13.60 -4.62
N GLN A 118 2.88 13.61 -3.34
CA GLN A 118 2.15 12.80 -2.36
C GLN A 118 1.61 13.68 -1.22
N ILE A 119 0.44 13.31 -0.72
CA ILE A 119 -0.13 13.81 0.51
C ILE A 119 0.16 12.75 1.57
N GLN A 120 1.18 12.98 2.37
CA GLN A 120 1.56 12.12 3.48
C GLN A 120 0.81 12.55 4.74
N LEU A 121 0.22 11.61 5.44
CA LEU A 121 -0.39 11.86 6.74
C LEU A 121 0.43 11.23 7.87
N MET A 122 0.17 11.73 9.08
CA MET A 122 0.78 11.21 10.29
C MET A 122 0.35 9.78 10.56
N GLY A 123 1.29 9.00 11.09
CA GLY A 123 1.08 7.68 11.65
C GLY A 123 2.15 7.40 12.71
N GLY A 124 1.92 6.40 13.54
CA GLY A 124 2.80 6.09 14.67
C GLY A 124 4.22 5.73 14.27
N TRP A 125 4.39 5.12 13.08
CA TRP A 125 5.72 4.75 12.58
C TRP A 125 6.62 5.94 12.27
N LEU A 126 6.06 7.07 11.83
CA LEU A 126 6.82 8.30 11.57
C LEU A 126 7.53 8.86 12.81
N LYS A 127 7.01 8.58 14.00
CA LYS A 127 7.65 9.00 15.28
C LYS A 127 9.05 8.41 15.46
N HIS A 128 9.31 7.24 14.88
CA HIS A 128 10.65 6.63 14.91
C HIS A 128 11.70 7.36 14.06
N PHE A 129 11.27 8.28 13.22
CA PHE A 129 12.14 9.05 12.32
C PHE A 129 12.19 10.54 12.67
N ASP A 130 11.61 10.96 13.81
CA ASP A 130 11.48 12.37 14.21
C ASP A 130 10.83 13.21 13.10
N LYS A 131 9.84 12.64 12.40
CA LYS A 131 9.11 13.31 11.33
C LYS A 131 7.66 13.55 11.75
N THR A 132 7.20 14.75 11.39
CA THR A 132 5.82 15.17 11.66
C THR A 132 5.14 15.53 10.34
N TYR A 133 3.98 14.97 10.12
CA TYR A 133 3.06 15.29 9.05
C TYR A 133 1.70 15.63 9.65
N PRO A 134 0.80 16.30 8.92
CA PRO A 134 -0.55 16.56 9.43
C PRO A 134 -1.32 15.24 9.62
N ALA A 135 -2.16 15.19 10.63
CA ALA A 135 -3.12 14.08 10.78
C ALA A 135 -4.25 14.16 9.74
N GLN A 136 -4.49 15.35 9.21
CA GLN A 136 -5.53 15.63 8.21
C GLN A 136 -5.03 16.64 7.18
N VAL A 137 -5.40 16.40 5.92
CA VAL A 137 -5.34 17.39 4.83
C VAL A 137 -6.76 17.52 4.29
N GLY A 138 -7.35 18.70 4.43
CA GLY A 138 -8.75 18.94 4.17
C GLY A 138 -9.03 20.04 3.15
N ASP A 139 -10.34 20.31 2.98
CA ASP A 139 -10.87 21.32 2.08
C ASP A 139 -10.46 21.12 0.60
N ILE A 140 -10.20 19.88 0.19
CA ILE A 140 -9.86 19.55 -1.19
C ILE A 140 -11.14 19.68 -2.04
N PRO A 141 -11.22 20.63 -3.00
CA PRO A 141 -12.45 20.91 -3.68
C PRO A 141 -12.80 19.82 -4.70
N ILE A 142 -14.02 19.33 -4.64
CA ILE A 142 -14.62 18.44 -5.65
C ILE A 142 -15.57 19.22 -6.56
N GLY A 143 -16.49 19.97 -5.98
CA GLY A 143 -17.34 20.91 -6.69
C GLY A 143 -18.40 20.29 -7.59
N ARG A 144 -18.71 18.99 -7.49
CA ARG A 144 -19.68 18.28 -8.33
C ARG A 144 -20.35 17.09 -7.64
N SER A 145 -21.44 16.60 -8.21
CA SER A 145 -22.00 15.27 -7.92
C SER A 145 -21.20 14.22 -8.71
N CYS A 146 -21.13 13.02 -8.17
CA CYS A 146 -20.46 11.87 -8.79
C CYS A 146 -21.01 10.59 -8.22
N THR A 147 -20.92 9.51 -8.98
CA THR A 147 -21.35 8.17 -8.53
C THR A 147 -20.23 7.42 -7.80
N LYS A 148 -18.97 7.68 -8.23
CA LYS A 148 -17.80 7.00 -7.69
C LYS A 148 -16.66 7.95 -7.37
N ILE A 149 -15.85 7.50 -6.41
CA ILE A 149 -14.65 8.19 -5.94
C ILE A 149 -13.51 7.19 -6.03
N HIS A 150 -12.47 7.53 -6.79
CA HIS A 150 -11.30 6.70 -7.01
C HIS A 150 -10.09 7.34 -6.35
N LEU A 151 -9.41 6.59 -5.52
CA LEU A 151 -8.23 7.01 -4.78
C LEU A 151 -7.01 6.19 -5.23
N LEU A 152 -5.92 6.85 -5.62
CA LEU A 152 -4.61 6.24 -5.85
C LEU A 152 -3.74 6.50 -4.62
N HIS A 153 -3.40 5.44 -3.90
CA HIS A 153 -2.80 5.54 -2.57
C HIS A 153 -1.88 4.39 -2.24
N GLY A 154 -1.19 4.52 -1.12
CA GLY A 154 -0.44 3.48 -0.45
C GLY A 154 -0.39 3.74 1.04
N ASP A 155 0.20 2.84 1.76
CA ASP A 155 0.41 2.97 3.19
C ASP A 155 1.79 2.41 3.58
N ASN A 156 2.37 2.95 4.62
CA ASN A 156 3.55 2.40 5.25
C ASN A 156 3.17 1.74 6.56
N CYS A 157 3.81 0.62 6.90
CA CYS A 157 3.55 -0.11 8.14
C CYS A 157 2.15 -0.72 8.27
N ILE A 158 1.60 -1.21 7.17
CA ILE A 158 0.51 -2.17 7.25
C ILE A 158 1.08 -3.54 7.58
N ILE A 159 0.99 -3.92 8.84
CA ILE A 159 1.48 -5.19 9.39
C ILE A 159 0.30 -6.03 9.88
N TYR A 160 0.54 -7.31 10.11
CA TYR A 160 -0.51 -8.25 10.49
C TYR A 160 -1.32 -7.78 11.71
N GLU A 161 -0.65 -7.17 12.69
CA GLU A 161 -1.25 -6.72 13.94
C GLU A 161 -2.27 -5.60 13.77
N ASN A 162 -2.25 -4.87 12.65
CA ASN A 162 -3.21 -3.81 12.36
C ASN A 162 -4.26 -4.16 11.31
N PHE A 163 -4.28 -5.42 10.80
CA PHE A 163 -5.32 -5.84 9.86
C PHE A 163 -6.72 -5.74 10.48
N GLY A 164 -7.66 -5.21 9.70
CA GLY A 164 -9.02 -4.91 10.12
C GLY A 164 -9.19 -3.55 10.80
N ALA A 165 -8.09 -2.84 11.10
CA ALA A 165 -8.18 -1.47 11.62
C ALA A 165 -8.45 -0.46 10.49
N VAL A 166 -9.28 0.53 10.75
CA VAL A 166 -9.38 1.72 9.90
C VAL A 166 -8.09 2.51 10.10
N VAL A 167 -7.28 2.69 9.05
CA VAL A 167 -5.99 3.40 9.11
C VAL A 167 -6.08 4.82 8.60
N SER A 168 -7.01 5.07 7.69
CA SER A 168 -7.35 6.40 7.18
C SER A 168 -8.77 6.41 6.64
N LYS A 169 -9.27 7.60 6.37
CA LYS A 169 -10.59 7.80 5.78
C LYS A 169 -10.63 9.05 4.89
N LEU A 170 -11.50 9.03 3.91
CA LEU A 170 -11.99 10.23 3.23
C LEU A 170 -13.26 10.71 3.94
N VAL A 171 -13.34 11.98 4.24
CA VAL A 171 -14.57 12.63 4.74
C VAL A 171 -15.12 13.50 3.63
N LEU A 172 -16.28 13.12 3.09
CA LEU A 172 -16.98 13.86 2.06
C LEU A 172 -17.87 14.91 2.70
N HIS A 173 -17.75 16.17 2.27
CA HIS A 173 -18.61 17.28 2.71
C HIS A 173 -19.52 17.67 1.57
N TYR A 174 -20.80 17.54 1.76
CA TYR A 174 -21.81 17.84 0.75
C TYR A 174 -22.34 19.28 0.88
N VAL A 175 -22.85 19.82 -0.21
CA VAL A 175 -23.38 21.21 -0.24
C VAL A 175 -24.64 21.39 0.63
N ASP A 176 -25.33 20.32 1.00
CA ASP A 176 -26.46 20.33 1.91
C ASP A 176 -26.04 20.33 3.41
N GLY A 177 -24.73 20.38 3.69
CA GLY A 177 -24.16 20.36 5.02
C GLY A 177 -23.98 18.96 5.62
N SER A 178 -24.41 17.92 4.92
CA SER A 178 -24.18 16.53 5.38
C SER A 178 -22.73 16.07 5.12
N THR A 179 -22.30 15.05 5.86
CA THR A 179 -20.97 14.42 5.69
C THR A 179 -21.11 12.90 5.60
N ARG A 180 -20.14 12.26 4.90
CA ARG A 180 -20.00 10.80 4.86
C ARG A 180 -18.53 10.43 4.94
N GLU A 181 -18.25 9.31 5.61
CA GLU A 181 -16.91 8.77 5.74
C GLU A 181 -16.75 7.52 4.87
N LEU A 182 -15.63 7.45 4.15
CA LEU A 182 -15.21 6.30 3.37
C LEU A 182 -13.91 5.77 4.00
N ASN A 183 -14.00 4.61 4.63
CA ASN A 183 -12.90 4.06 5.42
C ASN A 183 -11.91 3.26 4.56
N LEU A 184 -10.62 3.42 4.83
CA LEU A 184 -9.56 2.54 4.34
C LEU A 184 -9.13 1.63 5.48
N VAL A 185 -9.46 0.34 5.33
CA VAL A 185 -9.21 -0.71 6.32
C VAL A 185 -7.95 -1.47 5.94
N ALA A 186 -7.04 -1.63 6.88
CA ALA A 186 -5.81 -2.40 6.69
C ALA A 186 -6.10 -3.86 6.33
N GLY A 187 -5.50 -4.33 5.25
CA GLY A 187 -5.70 -5.68 4.73
C GLY A 187 -6.96 -5.86 3.85
N GLU A 188 -7.72 -4.77 3.60
CA GLU A 188 -8.91 -4.75 2.73
C GLU A 188 -8.76 -3.71 1.61
N GLN A 189 -8.85 -2.41 1.94
CA GLN A 189 -8.62 -1.31 1.01
C GLN A 189 -7.18 -0.81 1.08
N SER A 190 -6.54 -0.84 2.25
CA SER A 190 -5.20 -0.32 2.46
C SER A 190 -4.21 -1.44 2.73
N PHE A 191 -3.08 -1.39 2.02
CA PHE A 191 -1.98 -2.34 2.12
C PHE A 191 -0.66 -1.59 2.16
N ASP A 192 0.37 -2.25 2.71
CA ASP A 192 1.72 -1.72 2.65
C ASP A 192 2.14 -1.55 1.20
N TRP A 193 2.79 -0.43 0.91
CA TRP A 193 3.29 -0.13 -0.43
C TRP A 193 4.51 -0.97 -0.84
N TRP A 194 5.14 -1.67 0.14
CA TRP A 194 6.15 -2.66 -0.12
C TRP A 194 5.53 -4.06 -0.24
N PHE A 195 5.72 -4.72 -1.37
CA PHE A 195 5.17 -6.05 -1.56
C PHE A 195 6.22 -7.05 -2.10
N PRO A 196 6.32 -8.24 -1.51
CA PRO A 196 5.77 -8.64 -0.23
C PRO A 196 6.47 -7.95 0.93
N LEU A 197 5.70 -7.44 1.88
CA LEU A 197 6.24 -6.89 3.11
C LEU A 197 6.86 -8.02 3.91
N PHE A 198 8.16 -8.07 3.98
CA PHE A 198 8.91 -9.12 4.67
C PHE A 198 8.36 -10.53 4.33
N LYS A 199 9.15 -11.56 4.48
CA LYS A 199 8.74 -12.97 4.30
C LYS A 199 7.77 -13.38 5.42
N THR A 200 6.57 -12.81 5.43
CA THR A 200 5.64 -12.89 6.56
C THR A 200 5.08 -14.30 6.79
N GLY A 201 5.17 -15.19 5.80
CA GLY A 201 4.55 -16.50 5.88
C GLY A 201 3.03 -16.48 6.10
N LEU A 202 2.42 -15.30 5.92
CA LEU A 202 0.99 -15.13 6.10
C LEU A 202 0.22 -15.88 5.02
N PRO A 203 -0.90 -16.53 5.36
CA PRO A 203 -1.78 -17.15 4.38
C PRO A 203 -2.29 -16.14 3.36
N GLU A 204 -2.49 -16.59 2.12
CA GLU A 204 -2.96 -15.77 0.99
C GLU A 204 -4.27 -15.02 1.27
N ARG A 205 -5.12 -15.58 2.15
CA ARG A 205 -6.38 -14.95 2.60
C ARG A 205 -6.20 -13.55 3.20
N TYR A 206 -5.01 -13.23 3.74
CA TYR A 206 -4.69 -11.90 4.30
C TYR A 206 -4.33 -10.86 3.23
N PHE A 207 -4.28 -11.28 1.96
CA PHE A 207 -4.00 -10.40 0.82
C PHE A 207 -5.20 -10.30 -0.13
N LYS A 208 -6.39 -10.67 0.36
CA LYS A 208 -7.62 -10.54 -0.41
C LYS A 208 -8.09 -9.08 -0.35
N MET A 209 -7.77 -8.33 -1.40
CA MET A 209 -8.25 -6.96 -1.56
C MET A 209 -9.78 -6.93 -1.56
N ALA A 210 -10.35 -5.91 -0.93
CA ALA A 210 -11.78 -5.64 -0.97
C ALA A 210 -12.25 -5.36 -2.42
N PRO A 211 -13.52 -5.61 -2.75
CA PRO A 211 -14.08 -5.20 -4.04
C PRO A 211 -13.81 -3.71 -4.29
N GLY A 212 -13.44 -3.36 -5.52
CA GLY A 212 -13.07 -2.01 -5.90
C GLY A 212 -11.62 -1.62 -5.61
N THR A 213 -10.85 -2.46 -4.88
CA THR A 213 -9.42 -2.25 -4.67
C THR A 213 -8.59 -3.11 -5.62
N ASP A 214 -7.68 -2.48 -6.33
CA ASP A 214 -6.79 -3.11 -7.31
C ASP A 214 -5.35 -2.62 -7.12
N ARG A 215 -4.36 -3.46 -7.48
CA ARG A 215 -2.99 -3.00 -7.68
C ARG A 215 -2.96 -2.13 -8.93
N ALA A 216 -2.52 -0.88 -8.78
CA ALA A 216 -2.60 0.12 -9.83
C ALA A 216 -1.25 0.43 -10.48
N TRP A 217 -0.19 0.49 -9.67
CA TRP A 217 1.16 0.73 -10.14
C TRP A 217 2.14 -0.18 -9.42
N THR A 218 3.18 -0.58 -10.14
CA THR A 218 4.29 -1.38 -9.58
C THR A 218 5.60 -0.77 -10.04
N GLY A 219 6.50 -0.53 -9.08
CA GLY A 219 7.82 0.05 -9.33
C GLY A 219 8.85 -0.41 -8.32
N SER A 220 9.96 0.32 -8.27
CA SER A 220 11.06 0.08 -7.36
C SER A 220 11.71 1.40 -6.95
N ASN A 221 12.68 1.35 -6.06
CA ASN A 221 13.53 2.48 -5.71
C ASN A 221 14.94 2.01 -5.31
N PRO A 222 15.91 2.90 -5.08
CA PRO A 222 17.27 2.50 -4.70
C PRO A 222 17.31 1.66 -3.41
N TYR A 223 16.44 1.96 -2.45
CA TYR A 223 16.39 1.24 -1.17
C TYR A 223 15.91 -0.20 -1.37
N VAL A 224 14.80 -0.41 -2.08
CA VAL A 224 14.25 -1.74 -2.40
C VAL A 224 15.29 -2.55 -3.17
N ARG A 225 15.88 -1.99 -4.22
CA ARG A 225 16.91 -2.69 -5.03
C ARG A 225 18.12 -3.12 -4.22
N LYS A 226 18.52 -2.33 -3.22
CA LYS A 226 19.70 -2.61 -2.39
C LYS A 226 19.43 -3.60 -1.28
N PHE A 227 18.30 -3.48 -0.59
CA PHE A 227 18.05 -4.20 0.66
C PHE A 227 17.01 -5.32 0.54
N GLN A 228 16.10 -5.22 -0.42
CA GLN A 228 15.04 -6.21 -0.66
C GLN A 228 14.75 -6.39 -2.16
N PRO A 229 15.71 -6.85 -2.96
CA PRO A 229 15.60 -6.90 -4.42
C PRO A 229 14.45 -7.80 -4.93
N GLU A 230 13.95 -8.69 -4.10
CA GLU A 230 12.77 -9.52 -4.38
C GLU A 230 11.44 -8.82 -4.12
N SER A 231 11.44 -7.63 -3.52
CA SER A 231 10.24 -6.83 -3.26
C SER A 231 9.97 -5.84 -4.39
N ALA A 232 8.76 -5.32 -4.43
CA ALA A 232 8.35 -4.23 -5.31
C ALA A 232 7.57 -3.17 -4.53
N LEU A 233 7.56 -1.94 -5.03
CA LEU A 233 6.65 -0.90 -4.58
C LEU A 233 5.33 -1.06 -5.31
N ILE A 234 4.22 -0.93 -4.59
CA ILE A 234 2.88 -1.02 -5.16
C ILE A 234 2.04 0.15 -4.67
N LEU A 235 1.36 0.81 -5.59
CA LEU A 235 0.23 1.68 -5.28
C LEU A 235 -1.07 0.94 -5.59
N TYR A 236 -2.08 1.26 -4.82
CA TYR A 236 -3.41 0.68 -4.93
C TYR A 236 -4.39 1.74 -5.42
N LYS A 237 -5.32 1.32 -6.28
CA LYS A 237 -6.50 2.09 -6.61
C LYS A 237 -7.66 1.52 -5.81
N THR A 238 -8.32 2.34 -5.01
CA THR A 238 -9.57 1.98 -4.34
C THR A 238 -10.71 2.82 -4.90
N THR A 239 -11.78 2.15 -5.31
CA THR A 239 -13.02 2.76 -5.79
C THR A 239 -14.08 2.62 -4.71
N PHE A 240 -14.67 3.74 -4.33
CA PHE A 240 -15.82 3.81 -3.44
C PHE A 240 -17.05 4.28 -4.24
N ASP A 241 -18.19 3.68 -3.95
CA ASP A 241 -19.48 4.25 -4.35
C ASP A 241 -19.77 5.48 -3.48
N ASN A 242 -20.22 6.58 -4.10
CA ASN A 242 -20.63 7.75 -3.37
C ASN A 242 -21.96 7.46 -2.65
N PRO A 243 -22.04 7.56 -1.31
CA PRO A 243 -23.29 7.32 -0.57
C PRO A 243 -24.44 8.28 -0.91
N GLN A 244 -24.15 9.44 -1.52
CA GLN A 244 -25.14 10.44 -1.94
C GLN A 244 -24.81 10.95 -3.37
N PRO A 245 -24.99 10.10 -4.41
CA PRO A 245 -24.49 10.41 -5.77
C PRO A 245 -25.18 11.62 -6.40
N GLU A 246 -26.40 11.92 -5.99
CA GLU A 246 -27.18 13.07 -6.52
C GLU A 246 -26.83 14.39 -5.83
N VAL A 247 -26.16 14.36 -4.68
CA VAL A 247 -25.78 15.56 -3.94
C VAL A 247 -24.36 15.96 -4.31
N LYS A 248 -24.16 17.23 -4.64
CA LYS A 248 -22.84 17.77 -4.96
C LYS A 248 -21.92 17.68 -3.74
N ILE A 249 -20.74 17.07 -3.92
CA ILE A 249 -19.65 17.11 -2.94
C ILE A 249 -18.99 18.50 -3.06
N SER A 250 -18.92 19.24 -1.97
CA SER A 250 -18.19 20.50 -1.87
C SER A 250 -16.70 20.24 -1.82
N THR A 251 -16.27 19.53 -0.77
CA THR A 251 -14.86 19.24 -0.49
C THR A 251 -14.70 17.81 0.03
N VAL A 252 -13.47 17.34 0.07
CA VAL A 252 -13.09 16.10 0.73
C VAL A 252 -11.89 16.34 1.62
N ASP A 253 -11.86 15.67 2.79
CA ASP A 253 -10.69 15.61 3.66
C ASP A 253 -10.09 14.22 3.62
N PHE A 254 -8.77 14.16 3.65
CA PHE A 254 -8.01 12.94 3.87
C PHE A 254 -7.53 12.91 5.33
N VAL A 255 -7.96 11.92 6.10
CA VAL A 255 -7.78 11.88 7.57
C VAL A 255 -7.11 10.58 7.98
N SER A 256 -6.00 10.66 8.70
CA SER A 256 -5.37 9.53 9.38
C SER A 256 -6.06 9.25 10.71
N THR A 257 -6.17 7.97 11.07
CA THR A 257 -6.60 7.56 12.42
C THR A 257 -5.42 7.43 13.40
N GLU A 258 -4.22 7.83 12.96
CA GLU A 258 -2.97 7.82 13.73
C GLU A 258 -2.61 6.46 14.36
N THR A 259 -3.03 5.36 13.74
CA THR A 259 -2.49 4.03 14.04
C THR A 259 -0.99 3.99 13.75
N ILE A 260 -0.33 2.84 13.85
CA ILE A 260 1.07 2.70 13.44
C ILE A 260 1.27 2.96 11.94
N ALA A 261 0.26 2.70 11.13
CA ALA A 261 0.25 2.92 9.69
C ALA A 261 0.41 4.40 9.33
N CYS A 262 1.10 4.68 8.22
CA CYS A 262 1.38 6.03 7.75
C CYS A 262 0.80 6.18 6.34
N PRO A 263 -0.49 6.51 6.23
CA PRO A 263 -1.19 6.56 4.96
C PRO A 263 -0.73 7.75 4.11
N PHE A 264 -0.68 7.53 2.79
CA PHE A 264 -0.45 8.58 1.82
C PHE A 264 -1.26 8.33 0.55
N PHE A 265 -1.59 9.38 -0.17
CA PHE A 265 -2.18 9.25 -1.49
C PHE A 265 -1.60 10.25 -2.50
N VAL A 266 -1.70 9.89 -3.78
CA VAL A 266 -1.04 10.61 -4.87
C VAL A 266 -2.02 11.00 -5.98
N GLY A 267 -3.26 10.51 -5.94
CA GLY A 267 -4.27 10.84 -6.95
C GLY A 267 -5.70 10.66 -6.44
N LEU A 268 -6.59 11.52 -6.91
CA LEU A 268 -8.03 11.48 -6.66
C LEU A 268 -8.78 11.76 -7.96
N THR A 269 -9.79 10.93 -8.22
CA THR A 269 -10.62 11.04 -9.42
C THR A 269 -12.08 10.77 -9.05
N VAL A 270 -13.01 11.44 -9.67
CA VAL A 270 -14.46 11.25 -9.47
C VAL A 270 -15.16 10.96 -10.80
N GLU A 271 -16.17 10.12 -10.77
CA GLU A 271 -16.96 9.64 -11.92
C GLU A 271 -18.45 9.87 -11.72
#